data_b29675827ccff05dbe6ddb5e97c19b0c
#
_entry.id   b29675827ccff05dbe6ddb5e97c19b0c
#
_cell.length_a   1.000
_cell.length_b   1.000
_cell.length_c   1.000
_cell.angle_alpha   90.00
_cell.angle_beta   90.00
_cell.angle_gamma   90.00
#
_symmetry.space_group_name_H-M   'P 1'
#
loop_
_entity.id
_entity.type
_entity.pdbx_description
1 polymer ?
#
loop_
_entity_poly.entity_id
_entity_poly.type
_entity_poly.pdbx_seq_one_letter_code
_entity_poly.pdbx_strand_id
1 'polypeptide(L)'
;AILSNGDNITLTRVVELFETEQVVRPFERQIVRNETLPEGETRLVQAGVNGLEEITFRRILEDEVEISKSAVKTVVLIDALPEIVMVGAQASYTPLNIPGTLAYLAGGNAWIMENSTANRRIIVSTGDLDGRIFSLSPNGEYLIFTRKSNKPADEEINTLWAVRTRNLDPKLISLEASNVVHFAEWIPNTNSVAYSTVEPRSAAPGWQANNDLYRVSITGGTPRKLLSTSSGGVYGWWGMSFSYSPNGKLAYARPDQIGLVDQDAGYLKPLLDITPLNTHSDWAWIPPLVWGADNESLFFVSHAPAPAPITSEESPYFDLTAISFSSEATVALVQSAGMFSSPSVSAIRSTGREKIFQVAYLQSIFIEQSDTSRYRLMVMDRDGSNSKLLFPPADSNGIEPQTPAWAPQALEGQTGDFIAVVYQGNLWLIDSGNGDAYQVTGDGLLSEIDWK
;
A
#
# COMPACT_ATOMS: atom_id res chain seq x y z
N ALA A 1 -50.27 0.30 37.90
CA ALA A 1 -50.53 0.86 39.23
C ALA A 1 -52.04 0.91 39.44
N ILE A 2 -52.50 0.52 40.62
CA ILE A 2 -53.89 0.66 41.01
C ILE A 2 -53.95 1.93 41.86
N LEU A 3 -54.77 2.90 41.41
CA LEU A 3 -54.93 4.17 42.11
C LEU A 3 -55.90 3.99 43.29
N SER A 4 -55.52 4.52 44.44
CA SER A 4 -56.32 4.52 45.66
C SER A 4 -56.89 5.91 45.96
N ASN A 5 -57.94 5.97 46.71
CA ASN A 5 -58.59 7.25 47.05
C ASN A 5 -57.63 8.11 47.92
N GLY A 6 -57.20 9.25 47.39
CA GLY A 6 -56.21 10.15 48.00
C GLY A 6 -54.84 10.20 47.31
N ASP A 7 -54.63 9.42 46.28
CA ASP A 7 -53.39 9.49 45.46
C ASP A 7 -53.33 10.80 44.68
N ASN A 8 -52.20 11.48 44.74
CA ASN A 8 -51.91 12.63 43.90
C ASN A 8 -51.31 12.17 42.57
N ILE A 9 -52.00 12.53 41.49
CA ILE A 9 -51.50 12.29 40.15
C ILE A 9 -50.84 13.58 39.64
N THR A 10 -49.57 13.52 39.36
CA THR A 10 -48.84 14.59 38.68
C THR A 10 -48.70 14.22 37.22
N LEU A 11 -49.16 15.05 36.32
CA LEU A 11 -49.01 14.89 34.89
C LEU A 11 -47.87 15.82 34.43
N THR A 12 -46.79 15.24 33.92
CA THR A 12 -45.69 15.99 33.32
C THR A 12 -45.78 15.89 31.81
N ARG A 13 -45.77 17.03 31.11
CA ARG A 13 -45.76 17.06 29.67
C ARG A 13 -44.31 16.94 29.17
N VAL A 14 -43.98 15.85 28.50
CA VAL A 14 -42.67 15.64 27.87
C VAL A 14 -42.77 16.01 26.37
N VAL A 15 -41.90 16.90 25.93
CA VAL A 15 -41.77 17.29 24.49
C VAL A 15 -40.33 17.00 24.06
N GLU A 16 -40.23 16.35 22.93
CA GLU A 16 -38.96 16.05 22.26
C GLU A 16 -38.81 16.95 21.04
N LEU A 17 -37.71 17.70 20.99
CA LEU A 17 -37.39 18.60 19.87
C LEU A 17 -36.03 18.22 19.30
N PHE A 18 -35.90 18.36 17.97
CA PHE A 18 -34.64 18.23 17.26
C PHE A 18 -34.23 19.59 16.72
N GLU A 19 -33.01 20.00 17.04
CA GLU A 19 -32.43 21.25 16.63
C GLU A 19 -31.06 20.99 15.96
N THR A 20 -30.80 21.63 14.83
CA THR A 20 -29.57 21.48 14.10
C THR A 20 -28.72 22.74 14.23
N GLU A 21 -27.49 22.57 14.69
CA GLU A 21 -26.49 23.65 14.82
C GLU A 21 -25.29 23.36 13.92
N GLN A 22 -24.76 24.38 13.25
CA GLN A 22 -23.49 24.28 12.53
C GLN A 22 -22.37 24.73 13.44
N VAL A 23 -21.36 23.86 13.57
CA VAL A 23 -20.21 24.08 14.46
C VAL A 23 -18.92 24.03 13.63
N VAL A 24 -18.02 24.95 13.92
CA VAL A 24 -16.69 24.96 13.31
C VAL A 24 -15.90 23.78 13.83
N ARG A 25 -15.41 22.94 12.94
CA ARG A 25 -14.46 21.87 13.24
C ARG A 25 -13.04 22.44 13.10
N PRO A 26 -12.30 22.64 14.21
CA PRO A 26 -10.97 23.22 14.12
C PRO A 26 -10.02 22.28 13.36
N PHE A 27 -9.09 22.86 12.63
CA PHE A 27 -8.02 22.10 12.01
C PHE A 27 -7.03 21.60 13.08
N GLU A 28 -6.38 20.48 12.79
CA GLU A 28 -5.28 19.95 13.59
C GLU A 28 -3.95 20.49 13.08
N ARG A 29 -2.99 20.73 14.00
CA ARG A 29 -1.62 21.07 13.65
C ARG A 29 -0.78 19.79 13.58
N GLN A 30 -0.18 19.52 12.42
CA GLN A 30 0.76 18.45 12.21
C GLN A 30 2.18 19.02 12.18
N ILE A 31 3.08 18.42 12.95
CA ILE A 31 4.50 18.74 12.93
C ILE A 31 5.24 17.65 12.16
N VAL A 32 5.89 18.04 11.07
CA VAL A 32 6.69 17.13 10.25
C VAL A 32 8.16 17.51 10.40
N ARG A 33 8.96 16.58 10.87
CA ARG A 33 10.41 16.78 10.97
C ARG A 33 11.02 16.73 9.58
N ASN A 34 11.85 17.70 9.25
CA ASN A 34 12.56 17.78 7.99
C ASN A 34 14.06 17.97 8.23
N GLU A 35 14.84 17.02 7.78
CA GLU A 35 16.30 17.01 7.93
C GLU A 35 17.03 17.94 6.96
N THR A 36 16.34 18.51 5.98
CA THR A 36 16.94 19.53 5.10
C THR A 36 16.89 20.92 5.70
N LEU A 37 16.14 21.11 6.82
CA LEU A 37 16.09 22.35 7.56
C LEU A 37 16.98 22.26 8.81
N PRO A 38 17.77 23.31 9.14
CA PRO A 38 18.53 23.40 10.38
C PRO A 38 17.65 23.09 11.60
N GLU A 39 18.22 22.44 12.61
CA GLU A 39 17.52 22.17 13.86
C GLU A 39 16.96 23.48 14.47
N GLY A 40 15.67 23.48 14.81
CA GLY A 40 14.96 24.63 15.33
C GLY A 40 14.39 25.61 14.29
N GLU A 41 14.71 25.44 12.99
CA GLU A 41 14.04 26.19 11.93
C GLU A 41 12.64 25.59 11.69
N THR A 42 11.65 26.47 11.50
CA THR A 42 10.28 26.05 11.22
C THR A 42 9.79 26.65 9.91
N ARG A 43 9.11 25.86 9.08
CA ARG A 43 8.52 26.30 7.83
C ARG A 43 7.06 25.87 7.74
N LEU A 44 6.16 26.83 7.56
CA LEU A 44 4.77 26.53 7.26
C LEU A 44 4.67 25.94 5.84
N VAL A 45 4.21 24.71 5.72
CA VAL A 45 4.03 24.01 4.45
C VAL A 45 2.61 24.17 3.95
N GLN A 46 1.66 24.09 4.87
CA GLN A 46 0.24 24.22 4.60
C GLN A 46 -0.42 24.99 5.74
N ALA A 47 -1.19 26.01 5.37
CA ALA A 47 -2.03 26.70 6.33
C ALA A 47 -3.27 25.85 6.67
N GLY A 48 -3.57 25.74 7.95
CA GLY A 48 -4.78 25.05 8.41
C GLY A 48 -6.05 25.81 7.98
N VAL A 49 -7.07 25.06 7.60
CA VAL A 49 -8.39 25.60 7.31
C VAL A 49 -9.42 24.83 8.13
N ASN A 50 -10.22 25.57 8.91
CA ASN A 50 -11.28 24.94 9.69
C ASN A 50 -12.33 24.34 8.79
N GLY A 51 -12.81 23.17 9.17
CA GLY A 51 -13.97 22.51 8.61
C GLY A 51 -15.29 23.01 9.24
N LEU A 52 -16.38 22.44 8.78
CA LEU A 52 -17.73 22.71 9.28
C LEU A 52 -18.46 21.38 9.49
N GLU A 53 -19.06 21.22 10.63
CA GLU A 53 -19.92 20.08 10.94
C GLU A 53 -21.31 20.55 11.38
N GLU A 54 -22.30 19.74 11.06
CA GLU A 54 -23.69 19.96 11.46
C GLU A 54 -24.04 18.92 12.52
N ILE A 55 -24.41 19.40 13.70
CA ILE A 55 -24.79 18.56 14.84
C ILE A 55 -26.28 18.69 15.07
N THR A 56 -27.00 17.57 15.02
CA THR A 56 -28.40 17.51 15.42
C THR A 56 -28.50 17.15 16.89
N PHE A 57 -29.07 18.02 17.68
CA PHE A 57 -29.33 17.82 19.10
C PHE A 57 -30.78 17.37 19.31
N ARG A 58 -30.94 16.39 20.17
CA ARG A 58 -32.20 15.99 20.75
C ARG A 58 -32.34 16.71 22.09
N ARG A 59 -33.40 17.52 22.23
CA ARG A 59 -33.76 18.27 23.45
C ARG A 59 -35.01 17.67 24.04
N ILE A 60 -35.01 17.37 25.31
CA ILE A 60 -36.16 16.88 26.06
C ILE A 60 -36.57 17.96 27.03
N LEU A 61 -37.83 18.40 26.92
CA LEU A 61 -38.43 19.37 27.80
C LEU A 61 -39.51 18.69 28.65
N GLU A 62 -39.50 18.94 29.95
CA GLU A 62 -40.58 18.59 30.88
C GLU A 62 -41.24 19.89 31.35
N ASP A 63 -42.54 20.01 31.10
CA ASP A 63 -43.32 21.22 31.42
C ASP A 63 -42.62 22.52 30.99
N GLU A 64 -42.11 22.52 29.75
CA GLU A 64 -41.39 23.61 29.10
C GLU A 64 -39.94 23.87 29.64
N VAL A 65 -39.50 23.12 30.63
CA VAL A 65 -38.14 23.18 31.17
C VAL A 65 -37.27 22.16 30.48
N GLU A 66 -36.12 22.59 29.88
CA GLU A 66 -35.17 21.66 29.29
C GLU A 66 -34.48 20.82 30.35
N ILE A 67 -34.65 19.51 30.26
CA ILE A 67 -34.02 18.55 31.17
C ILE A 67 -32.84 17.81 30.54
N SER A 68 -32.75 17.78 29.21
CA SER A 68 -31.66 17.13 28.49
C SER A 68 -31.47 17.71 27.11
N LYS A 69 -30.19 17.94 26.73
CA LYS A 69 -29.72 18.24 25.37
C LYS A 69 -28.60 17.25 25.04
N SER A 70 -28.78 16.41 24.03
CA SER A 70 -27.80 15.42 23.59
C SER A 70 -27.61 15.43 22.09
N ALA A 71 -26.37 15.31 21.59
CA ALA A 71 -26.10 15.14 20.19
C ALA A 71 -26.52 13.73 19.75
N VAL A 72 -27.33 13.65 18.69
CA VAL A 72 -27.85 12.37 18.15
C VAL A 72 -27.36 12.10 16.74
N LYS A 73 -26.87 13.13 16.03
CA LYS A 73 -26.32 12.99 14.70
C LYS A 73 -25.27 14.08 14.47
N THR A 74 -24.14 13.72 13.88
CA THR A 74 -23.11 14.65 13.40
C THR A 74 -22.84 14.35 11.94
N VAL A 75 -22.81 15.39 11.11
CA VAL A 75 -22.51 15.31 9.68
C VAL A 75 -21.40 16.31 9.36
N VAL A 76 -20.29 15.85 8.82
CA VAL A 76 -19.23 16.73 8.35
C VAL A 76 -19.68 17.35 7.02
N LEU A 77 -19.81 18.68 6.98
CA LEU A 77 -20.20 19.43 5.78
C LEU A 77 -18.96 19.85 4.96
N ILE A 78 -17.89 20.22 5.68
CA ILE A 78 -16.61 20.63 5.09
C ILE A 78 -15.51 20.01 5.96
N ASP A 79 -14.63 19.23 5.35
CA ASP A 79 -13.47 18.68 6.05
C ASP A 79 -12.49 19.78 6.44
N ALA A 80 -11.96 19.69 7.67
CA ALA A 80 -10.89 20.56 8.11
C ALA A 80 -9.58 20.18 7.38
N LEU A 81 -8.84 21.19 6.90
CA LEU A 81 -7.53 21.00 6.32
C LEU A 81 -6.46 21.24 7.39
N PRO A 82 -5.59 20.27 7.71
CA PRO A 82 -4.63 20.41 8.78
C PRO A 82 -3.57 21.48 8.47
N GLU A 83 -3.12 22.17 9.50
CA GLU A 83 -1.92 22.99 9.41
C GLU A 83 -0.69 22.08 9.46
N ILE A 84 0.23 22.21 8.48
CA ILE A 84 1.47 21.44 8.45
C ILE A 84 2.65 22.38 8.62
N VAL A 85 3.37 22.18 9.73
CA VAL A 85 4.60 22.90 10.04
C VAL A 85 5.78 21.95 9.96
N MET A 86 6.71 22.20 9.05
CA MET A 86 8.02 21.56 9.07
C MET A 86 8.88 22.13 10.18
N VAL A 87 9.52 21.21 10.94
CA VAL A 87 10.52 21.55 11.95
C VAL A 87 11.84 20.92 11.55
N GLY A 88 12.90 21.70 11.46
CA GLY A 88 14.23 21.22 11.12
C GLY A 88 14.74 20.21 12.14
N ALA A 89 15.25 19.10 11.64
CA ALA A 89 15.86 18.04 12.42
C ALA A 89 17.16 17.63 11.72
N GLN A 90 18.17 18.47 11.82
CA GLN A 90 19.39 18.39 11.03
C GLN A 90 20.19 17.10 11.25
N ALA A 91 19.93 16.09 10.42
CA ALA A 91 20.95 15.19 9.95
C ALA A 91 21.23 15.57 8.49
N SER A 92 22.38 16.11 8.20
CA SER A 92 22.75 16.55 6.85
C SER A 92 23.15 15.33 6.02
N TYR A 93 22.19 14.70 5.34
CA TYR A 93 22.49 13.71 4.30
C TYR A 93 22.94 14.44 3.03
N THR A 94 23.99 13.94 2.41
CA THR A 94 24.46 14.47 1.12
C THR A 94 23.36 14.28 0.08
N PRO A 95 22.90 15.35 -0.58
CA PRO A 95 21.90 15.22 -1.65
C PRO A 95 22.43 14.34 -2.77
N LEU A 96 21.56 13.41 -3.23
CA LEU A 96 21.84 12.55 -4.36
C LEU A 96 20.97 12.97 -5.54
N ASN A 97 21.53 12.93 -6.74
CA ASN A 97 20.71 13.00 -7.93
C ASN A 97 19.91 11.72 -8.08
N ILE A 98 18.63 11.83 -8.45
CA ILE A 98 17.73 10.70 -8.67
C ILE A 98 16.99 10.88 -9.98
N PRO A 99 16.79 9.81 -10.77
CA PRO A 99 15.98 9.86 -11.98
C PRO A 99 14.49 9.72 -11.63
N GLY A 100 13.63 10.25 -12.49
CA GLY A 100 12.19 10.09 -12.35
C GLY A 100 11.58 10.76 -11.11
N THR A 101 10.52 10.16 -10.62
CA THR A 101 9.78 10.60 -9.43
C THR A 101 9.80 9.50 -8.37
N LEU A 102 10.32 9.78 -7.19
CA LEU A 102 10.27 8.90 -6.02
C LEU A 102 9.19 9.43 -5.08
N ALA A 103 8.15 8.63 -4.85
CA ALA A 103 7.10 8.93 -3.87
C ALA A 103 7.32 8.13 -2.59
N TYR A 104 6.96 8.74 -1.45
CA TYR A 104 7.01 8.05 -0.16
C TYR A 104 5.88 8.52 0.77
N LEU A 105 5.43 7.62 1.60
CA LEU A 105 4.44 7.86 2.63
C LEU A 105 5.14 8.05 3.97
N ALA A 106 4.90 9.19 4.61
CA ALA A 106 5.42 9.48 5.94
C ALA A 106 4.37 10.21 6.79
N GLY A 107 4.10 9.70 7.98
CA GLY A 107 3.14 10.28 8.91
C GLY A 107 1.73 10.46 8.34
N GLY A 108 1.26 9.53 7.50
CA GLY A 108 -0.06 9.60 6.84
C GLY A 108 -0.16 10.61 5.70
N ASN A 109 0.97 11.15 5.22
CA ASN A 109 1.05 12.13 4.14
C ASN A 109 1.91 11.61 2.99
N ALA A 110 1.57 11.99 1.75
CA ALA A 110 2.37 11.62 0.59
C ALA A 110 3.34 12.74 0.19
N TRP A 111 4.57 12.34 -0.01
CA TRP A 111 5.70 13.18 -0.41
C TRP A 111 6.30 12.69 -1.71
N ILE A 112 6.94 13.59 -2.44
CA ILE A 112 7.75 13.20 -3.61
C ILE A 112 9.12 13.88 -3.58
N MET A 113 10.06 13.23 -4.27
CA MET A 113 11.37 13.75 -4.63
C MET A 113 11.53 13.64 -6.15
N GLU A 114 12.05 14.70 -6.77
CA GLU A 114 12.30 14.75 -8.21
C GLU A 114 13.69 15.36 -8.46
N ASN A 115 14.47 14.75 -9.35
CA ASN A 115 15.83 15.15 -9.74
C ASN A 115 16.89 15.07 -8.62
N SER A 116 16.52 15.29 -7.37
CA SER A 116 17.42 15.21 -6.21
C SER A 116 16.65 14.84 -4.95
N THR A 117 17.32 14.10 -4.06
CA THR A 117 16.77 13.76 -2.74
C THR A 117 16.59 14.99 -1.83
N ALA A 118 17.21 16.14 -2.17
CA ALA A 118 16.97 17.40 -1.49
C ALA A 118 15.66 18.10 -1.93
N ASN A 119 15.14 17.80 -3.11
CA ASN A 119 13.91 18.38 -3.64
C ASN A 119 12.69 17.60 -3.13
N ARG A 120 12.30 17.82 -1.88
CA ARG A 120 11.17 17.17 -1.25
C ARG A 120 9.95 18.06 -1.29
N ARG A 121 8.81 17.48 -1.67
CA ARG A 121 7.55 18.20 -1.73
C ARG A 121 6.39 17.31 -1.27
N ILE A 122 5.56 17.83 -0.39
CA ILE A 122 4.30 17.18 -0.02
C ILE A 122 3.29 17.36 -1.14
N ILE A 123 2.60 16.29 -1.49
CA ILE A 123 1.54 16.29 -2.52
C ILE A 123 0.17 15.88 -1.97
N VAL A 124 0.14 15.19 -0.84
CA VAL A 124 -1.07 14.91 -0.05
C VAL A 124 -0.75 15.13 1.40
N SER A 125 -1.51 16.00 2.05
CA SER A 125 -1.25 16.47 3.43
C SER A 125 -2.45 16.25 4.35
N THR A 126 -3.28 15.24 4.04
CA THR A 126 -4.50 14.97 4.81
C THR A 126 -4.26 14.20 6.10
N GLY A 127 -3.09 13.55 6.26
CA GLY A 127 -2.68 12.83 7.45
C GLY A 127 -3.38 11.48 7.65
N ASP A 128 -4.22 11.07 6.72
CA ASP A 128 -5.11 9.91 6.83
C ASP A 128 -4.83 8.80 5.80
N LEU A 129 -3.71 8.86 5.09
CA LEU A 129 -3.30 7.78 4.21
C LEU A 129 -3.02 6.52 5.05
N ASP A 130 -3.60 5.38 4.64
CA ASP A 130 -3.51 4.13 5.39
C ASP A 130 -2.37 3.20 4.93
N GLY A 131 -1.68 3.54 3.83
CA GLY A 131 -0.55 2.78 3.29
C GLY A 131 -0.92 1.46 2.60
N ARG A 132 -2.21 1.11 2.48
CA ARG A 132 -2.62 -0.13 1.83
C ARG A 132 -2.38 -0.11 0.32
N ILE A 133 -2.66 1.01 -0.30
CA ILE A 133 -2.34 1.29 -1.70
C ILE A 133 -1.54 2.58 -1.76
N PHE A 134 -0.38 2.51 -2.41
CA PHE A 134 0.50 3.64 -2.63
C PHE A 134 1.34 3.37 -3.88
N SER A 135 0.95 3.89 -5.04
CA SER A 135 1.62 3.55 -6.30
C SER A 135 1.61 4.69 -7.29
N LEU A 136 2.78 5.01 -7.83
CA LEU A 136 2.98 5.95 -8.94
C LEU A 136 2.55 5.34 -10.27
N SER A 137 1.99 6.17 -11.14
CA SER A 137 1.80 5.78 -12.54
C SER A 137 3.15 5.49 -13.20
N PRO A 138 3.21 4.63 -14.23
CA PRO A 138 4.48 4.28 -14.90
C PRO A 138 5.29 5.46 -15.43
N ASN A 139 4.64 6.60 -15.68
CA ASN A 139 5.29 7.85 -16.12
C ASN A 139 5.55 8.84 -14.96
N GLY A 140 5.29 8.44 -13.71
CA GLY A 140 5.46 9.27 -12.52
C GLY A 140 4.51 10.47 -12.39
N GLU A 141 3.51 10.64 -13.30
CA GLU A 141 2.63 11.83 -13.31
C GLU A 141 1.50 11.81 -12.31
N TYR A 142 1.13 10.63 -11.83
CA TYR A 142 0.04 10.45 -10.87
C TYR A 142 0.47 9.48 -9.77
N LEU A 143 -0.06 9.69 -8.57
CA LEU A 143 0.00 8.76 -7.45
C LEU A 143 -1.42 8.30 -7.13
N ILE A 144 -1.65 6.99 -7.03
CA ILE A 144 -2.85 6.44 -6.41
C ILE A 144 -2.56 6.04 -4.98
N PHE A 145 -3.53 6.22 -4.11
CA PHE A 145 -3.40 5.92 -2.68
C PHE A 145 -4.75 5.71 -2.03
N THR A 146 -4.76 5.01 -0.91
CA THR A 146 -5.95 4.86 -0.08
C THR A 146 -5.92 5.79 1.13
N ARG A 147 -7.11 6.29 1.48
CA ARG A 147 -7.35 7.10 2.68
C ARG A 147 -8.30 6.35 3.62
N LYS A 148 -8.02 6.40 4.89
CA LYS A 148 -8.92 5.87 5.94
C LYS A 148 -10.30 6.49 5.77
N SER A 149 -11.35 5.68 5.90
CA SER A 149 -12.71 6.20 5.91
C SER A 149 -13.03 6.89 7.24
N ASN A 150 -13.93 7.87 7.20
CA ASN A 150 -14.52 8.48 8.39
C ASN A 150 -15.72 7.68 8.92
N LYS A 151 -16.16 6.63 8.21
CA LYS A 151 -17.24 5.73 8.65
C LYS A 151 -16.71 4.67 9.63
N PRO A 152 -17.58 3.96 10.34
CA PRO A 152 -17.20 2.78 11.11
C PRO A 152 -16.45 1.76 10.22
N ALA A 153 -15.42 1.11 10.75
CA ALA A 153 -14.56 0.21 10.00
C ALA A 153 -15.28 -1.05 9.48
N ASP A 154 -16.42 -1.42 10.06
CA ASP A 154 -17.32 -2.48 9.62
C ASP A 154 -18.31 -2.03 8.53
N GLU A 155 -18.37 -0.74 8.21
CA GLU A 155 -19.12 -0.19 7.08
C GLU A 155 -18.21 0.17 5.89
N GLU A 156 -17.10 0.87 6.16
CA GLU A 156 -16.15 1.29 5.12
C GLU A 156 -14.75 1.45 5.71
N ILE A 157 -13.78 0.72 5.16
CA ILE A 157 -12.39 0.70 5.63
C ILE A 157 -11.64 1.92 5.10
N ASN A 158 -11.69 2.11 3.78
CA ASN A 158 -10.94 3.15 3.09
C ASN A 158 -11.61 3.53 1.75
N THR A 159 -11.07 4.57 1.13
CA THR A 159 -11.46 5.04 -0.19
C THR A 159 -10.21 5.22 -1.06
N LEU A 160 -10.33 4.97 -2.37
CA LEU A 160 -9.25 5.07 -3.35
C LEU A 160 -9.24 6.44 -4.03
N TRP A 161 -8.07 7.05 -4.08
CA TRP A 161 -7.84 8.39 -4.60
C TRP A 161 -6.66 8.43 -5.55
N ALA A 162 -6.62 9.47 -6.39
CA ALA A 162 -5.46 9.81 -7.19
C ALA A 162 -5.08 11.28 -6.99
N VAL A 163 -3.81 11.61 -7.22
CA VAL A 163 -3.32 12.98 -7.24
C VAL A 163 -2.29 13.14 -8.35
N ARG A 164 -2.27 14.32 -8.99
CA ARG A 164 -1.25 14.64 -9.99
C ARG A 164 0.03 15.10 -9.31
N THR A 165 1.16 14.44 -9.57
CA THR A 165 2.43 14.70 -8.90
C THR A 165 3.03 16.07 -9.24
N ARG A 166 2.91 16.52 -10.49
CA ARG A 166 3.60 17.74 -10.98
C ARG A 166 2.91 19.06 -10.67
N ASN A 167 1.72 19.04 -10.05
CA ASN A 167 1.02 20.27 -9.68
C ASN A 167 1.57 20.87 -8.38
N LEU A 168 1.72 22.19 -8.34
CA LEU A 168 2.10 22.90 -7.12
C LEU A 168 0.93 23.01 -6.12
N ASP A 169 -0.31 22.99 -6.63
CA ASP A 169 -1.56 22.91 -5.85
C ASP A 169 -2.32 21.67 -6.30
N PRO A 170 -1.96 20.50 -5.78
CA PRO A 170 -2.52 19.23 -6.26
C PRO A 170 -3.95 19.05 -5.74
N LYS A 171 -4.88 18.82 -6.68
CA LYS A 171 -6.26 18.46 -6.36
C LYS A 171 -6.38 16.94 -6.26
N LEU A 172 -7.01 16.48 -5.18
CA LEU A 172 -7.34 15.08 -5.00
C LEU A 172 -8.48 14.66 -5.92
N ILE A 173 -8.35 13.51 -6.54
CA ILE A 173 -9.31 12.92 -7.47
C ILE A 173 -9.85 11.66 -6.80
N SER A 174 -11.15 11.67 -6.44
CA SER A 174 -11.81 10.45 -5.98
C SER A 174 -11.99 9.49 -7.15
N LEU A 175 -11.65 8.23 -6.96
CA LEU A 175 -11.89 7.16 -7.95
C LEU A 175 -13.21 6.44 -7.72
N GLU A 176 -14.04 6.93 -6.80
CA GLU A 176 -15.36 6.38 -6.43
C GLU A 176 -15.30 4.87 -6.10
N ALA A 177 -14.16 4.43 -5.54
CA ALA A 177 -13.92 3.07 -5.10
C ALA A 177 -13.63 3.07 -3.59
N SER A 178 -14.23 2.14 -2.87
CA SER A 178 -14.03 1.96 -1.43
C SER A 178 -13.66 0.51 -1.12
N ASN A 179 -13.14 0.30 0.10
CA ASN A 179 -12.76 -1.02 0.60
C ASN A 179 -11.69 -1.70 -0.27
N VAL A 180 -10.69 -0.93 -0.70
CA VAL A 180 -9.56 -1.41 -1.51
C VAL A 180 -8.40 -1.73 -0.57
N VAL A 181 -8.16 -3.02 -0.34
CA VAL A 181 -7.23 -3.49 0.70
C VAL A 181 -6.00 -4.20 0.14
N HIS A 182 -6.20 -5.06 -0.88
CA HIS A 182 -5.13 -5.95 -1.35
C HIS A 182 -4.45 -5.48 -2.61
N PHE A 183 -5.24 -4.86 -3.52
CA PHE A 183 -4.74 -4.60 -4.86
C PHE A 183 -5.37 -3.36 -5.47
N ALA A 184 -4.50 -2.46 -5.91
CA ALA A 184 -4.78 -1.47 -6.93
C ALA A 184 -3.47 -1.16 -7.67
N GLU A 185 -3.48 -1.27 -8.99
CA GLU A 185 -2.32 -1.09 -9.84
C GLU A 185 -2.69 -0.36 -11.13
N TRP A 186 -1.76 0.42 -11.68
CA TRP A 186 -1.91 1.08 -12.96
C TRP A 186 -1.94 0.05 -14.09
N ILE A 187 -2.94 0.17 -14.98
CA ILE A 187 -2.97 -0.63 -16.21
C ILE A 187 -1.98 -0.03 -17.20
N PRO A 188 -0.93 -0.76 -17.60
CA PRO A 188 0.14 -0.25 -18.46
C PRO A 188 -0.39 0.40 -19.74
N ASN A 189 0.27 1.47 -20.16
CA ASN A 189 -0.07 2.27 -21.35
C ASN A 189 -1.49 2.88 -21.35
N THR A 190 -2.10 3.03 -20.17
CA THR A 190 -3.41 3.67 -20.01
C THR A 190 -3.42 4.66 -18.84
N ASN A 191 -4.46 5.52 -18.80
CA ASN A 191 -4.76 6.35 -17.64
C ASN A 191 -5.82 5.69 -16.75
N SER A 192 -5.71 4.39 -16.53
CA SER A 192 -6.68 3.62 -15.74
C SER A 192 -5.99 2.79 -14.67
N VAL A 193 -6.74 2.52 -13.62
CA VAL A 193 -6.34 1.70 -12.48
C VAL A 193 -7.22 0.47 -12.44
N ALA A 194 -6.62 -0.70 -12.21
CA ALA A 194 -7.35 -1.90 -11.82
C ALA A 194 -7.29 -2.05 -10.30
N TYR A 195 -8.37 -2.47 -9.68
CA TYR A 195 -8.45 -2.67 -8.23
C TYR A 195 -9.42 -3.79 -7.87
N SER A 196 -9.20 -4.44 -6.72
CA SER A 196 -10.11 -5.38 -6.11
C SER A 196 -10.69 -4.82 -4.81
N THR A 197 -11.84 -5.35 -4.40
CA THR A 197 -12.55 -4.86 -3.21
C THR A 197 -12.71 -5.95 -2.15
N VAL A 198 -13.01 -5.51 -0.95
CA VAL A 198 -13.38 -6.39 0.17
C VAL A 198 -14.73 -5.98 0.75
N GLU A 199 -15.38 -6.89 1.43
CA GLU A 199 -16.53 -6.62 2.28
C GLU A 199 -16.02 -6.38 3.71
N PRO A 200 -16.29 -5.21 4.32
CA PRO A 200 -15.95 -4.95 5.71
C PRO A 200 -16.63 -5.93 6.66
N ARG A 201 -15.95 -6.31 7.73
CA ARG A 201 -16.43 -7.26 8.74
C ARG A 201 -16.03 -6.77 10.14
N SER A 202 -16.86 -7.06 11.15
CA SER A 202 -16.53 -6.78 12.53
C SER A 202 -15.53 -7.78 13.15
N ALA A 203 -15.48 -9.00 12.62
CA ALA A 203 -14.51 -10.01 13.04
C ALA A 203 -13.15 -9.83 12.36
N ALA A 204 -12.07 -10.23 13.02
CA ALA A 204 -10.74 -10.23 12.43
C ALA A 204 -10.69 -11.04 11.12
N PRO A 205 -9.98 -10.56 10.10
CA PRO A 205 -9.08 -9.39 10.01
C PRO A 205 -9.78 -8.06 9.75
N GLY A 206 -11.08 -7.96 9.92
CA GLY A 206 -11.90 -6.77 9.65
C GLY A 206 -12.47 -6.71 8.23
N TRP A 207 -12.29 -7.74 7.42
CA TRP A 207 -12.75 -7.80 6.03
C TRP A 207 -12.77 -9.23 5.47
N GLN A 208 -13.50 -9.40 4.37
CA GLN A 208 -13.52 -10.57 3.52
C GLN A 208 -13.34 -10.16 2.06
N ALA A 209 -12.46 -10.80 1.30
CA ALA A 209 -12.24 -10.47 -0.10
C ALA A 209 -13.46 -10.81 -0.97
N ASN A 210 -13.80 -9.90 -1.89
CA ASN A 210 -14.83 -10.13 -2.91
C ASN A 210 -14.33 -10.98 -4.09
N ASN A 211 -13.01 -11.14 -4.21
CA ASN A 211 -12.35 -11.84 -5.32
C ASN A 211 -12.80 -11.29 -6.68
N ASP A 212 -13.04 -10.01 -6.73
CA ASP A 212 -13.46 -9.25 -7.91
C ASP A 212 -12.29 -8.46 -8.49
N LEU A 213 -12.50 -7.88 -9.65
CA LEU A 213 -11.58 -6.93 -10.25
C LEU A 213 -12.36 -5.89 -11.03
N TYR A 214 -12.03 -4.63 -10.82
CA TYR A 214 -12.58 -3.48 -11.53
C TYR A 214 -11.49 -2.68 -12.21
N ARG A 215 -11.89 -1.93 -13.22
CA ARG A 215 -11.08 -0.91 -13.89
C ARG A 215 -11.79 0.43 -13.80
N VAL A 216 -11.06 1.49 -13.43
CA VAL A 216 -11.53 2.87 -13.41
C VAL A 216 -10.52 3.80 -14.08
N SER A 217 -11.02 4.82 -14.80
CA SER A 217 -10.15 5.88 -15.35
C SER A 217 -9.91 6.96 -14.29
N ILE A 218 -8.68 7.50 -14.22
CA ILE A 218 -8.37 8.66 -13.36
C ILE A 218 -9.08 9.96 -13.81
N THR A 219 -9.60 9.99 -15.01
CA THR A 219 -10.40 11.13 -15.50
C THR A 219 -11.88 11.05 -15.10
N GLY A 220 -12.25 10.02 -14.32
CA GLY A 220 -13.62 9.73 -13.90
C GLY A 220 -14.33 8.74 -14.81
N GLY A 221 -15.57 8.42 -14.46
CA GLY A 221 -16.43 7.47 -15.15
C GLY A 221 -16.80 6.28 -14.27
N THR A 222 -17.83 5.55 -14.69
CA THR A 222 -18.29 4.36 -13.94
C THR A 222 -17.25 3.24 -14.02
N PRO A 223 -16.84 2.65 -12.88
CA PRO A 223 -15.93 1.52 -12.87
C PRO A 223 -16.47 0.34 -13.70
N ARG A 224 -15.64 -0.20 -14.58
CA ARG A 224 -15.94 -1.41 -15.36
C ARG A 224 -15.48 -2.64 -14.61
N LYS A 225 -16.34 -3.62 -14.43
CA LYS A 225 -16.00 -4.92 -13.84
C LYS A 225 -15.21 -5.76 -14.86
N LEU A 226 -14.06 -6.28 -14.42
CA LEU A 226 -13.21 -7.22 -15.17
C LEU A 226 -13.38 -8.66 -14.68
N LEU A 227 -13.49 -8.86 -13.36
CA LEU A 227 -13.85 -10.14 -12.76
C LEU A 227 -15.07 -9.95 -11.87
N SER A 228 -16.01 -10.89 -11.94
CA SER A 228 -17.19 -10.89 -11.07
C SER A 228 -16.82 -11.34 -9.66
N THR A 229 -17.49 -10.79 -8.66
CA THR A 229 -17.42 -11.26 -7.28
C THR A 229 -17.65 -12.76 -7.22
N SER A 230 -16.79 -13.46 -6.49
CA SER A 230 -16.85 -14.91 -6.34
C SER A 230 -16.40 -15.33 -4.93
N SER A 231 -16.69 -16.58 -4.55
CA SER A 231 -16.21 -17.13 -3.29
C SER A 231 -14.69 -17.30 -3.24
N GLY A 232 -14.00 -17.25 -4.40
CA GLY A 232 -12.56 -17.45 -4.48
C GLY A 232 -12.06 -18.85 -4.13
N GLY A 233 -12.95 -19.83 -3.97
CA GLY A 233 -12.59 -21.18 -3.55
C GLY A 233 -12.33 -21.30 -2.04
N VAL A 234 -11.56 -22.30 -1.62
CA VAL A 234 -11.28 -22.64 -0.21
C VAL A 234 -10.59 -21.48 0.51
N TYR A 235 -9.68 -20.79 -0.17
CA TYR A 235 -8.88 -19.70 0.39
C TYR A 235 -9.41 -18.29 0.04
N GLY A 236 -10.59 -18.22 -0.59
CA GLY A 236 -11.12 -16.99 -1.15
C GLY A 236 -11.43 -15.88 -0.14
N TRP A 237 -11.51 -16.19 1.16
CA TRP A 237 -11.65 -15.16 2.20
C TRP A 237 -10.51 -14.14 2.16
N TRP A 238 -9.29 -14.61 1.86
CA TRP A 238 -8.06 -13.83 1.94
C TRP A 238 -7.71 -13.08 0.65
N GLY A 239 -8.42 -13.37 -0.45
CA GLY A 239 -8.26 -12.69 -1.72
C GLY A 239 -7.17 -13.27 -2.60
N MET A 240 -6.70 -12.44 -3.51
CA MET A 240 -5.68 -12.75 -4.52
C MET A 240 -4.71 -11.59 -4.65
N SER A 241 -3.45 -11.86 -4.97
CA SER A 241 -2.53 -10.85 -5.48
C SER A 241 -2.56 -10.85 -7.02
N PHE A 242 -2.25 -9.70 -7.62
CA PHE A 242 -2.20 -9.52 -9.05
C PHE A 242 -0.95 -8.73 -9.44
N SER A 243 -0.53 -8.87 -10.70
CA SER A 243 0.53 -8.04 -11.27
C SER A 243 0.36 -7.90 -12.77
N TYR A 244 0.53 -6.68 -13.28
CA TYR A 244 0.54 -6.39 -14.70
C TYR A 244 1.94 -6.55 -15.30
N SER A 245 2.02 -7.21 -16.47
CA SER A 245 3.22 -7.14 -17.30
C SER A 245 3.29 -5.78 -18.02
N PRO A 246 4.47 -5.30 -18.43
CA PRO A 246 4.60 -4.04 -19.15
C PRO A 246 3.71 -3.93 -20.41
N ASN A 247 3.32 -5.06 -21.03
CA ASN A 247 2.41 -5.08 -22.18
C ASN A 247 0.93 -5.34 -21.83
N GLY A 248 0.56 -5.37 -20.54
CA GLY A 248 -0.82 -5.41 -20.08
C GLY A 248 -1.41 -6.81 -19.86
N LYS A 249 -0.62 -7.90 -19.90
CA LYS A 249 -1.06 -9.21 -19.39
C LYS A 249 -1.19 -9.12 -17.87
N LEU A 250 -2.22 -9.73 -17.31
CA LEU A 250 -2.45 -9.74 -15.86
C LEU A 250 -2.25 -11.15 -15.32
N ALA A 251 -1.33 -11.32 -14.38
CA ALA A 251 -1.17 -12.53 -13.60
C ALA A 251 -1.88 -12.42 -12.26
N TYR A 252 -2.25 -13.56 -11.69
CA TYR A 252 -2.77 -13.66 -10.33
C TYR A 252 -2.07 -14.75 -9.53
N ALA A 253 -2.06 -14.59 -8.22
CA ALA A 253 -1.69 -15.64 -7.27
C ALA A 253 -2.76 -15.79 -6.20
N ARG A 254 -3.07 -17.06 -5.90
CA ARG A 254 -3.84 -17.50 -4.75
C ARG A 254 -2.96 -18.41 -3.89
N PRO A 255 -3.36 -18.75 -2.66
CA PRO A 255 -2.60 -19.67 -1.82
C PRO A 255 -2.29 -21.03 -2.47
N ASP A 256 -3.12 -21.48 -3.39
CA ASP A 256 -3.06 -22.79 -4.05
C ASP A 256 -2.73 -22.73 -5.56
N GLN A 257 -2.60 -21.54 -6.15
CA GLN A 257 -2.53 -21.46 -7.62
C GLN A 257 -1.92 -20.15 -8.14
N ILE A 258 -1.13 -20.24 -9.20
CA ILE A 258 -0.67 -19.10 -10.03
C ILE A 258 -1.36 -19.21 -11.40
N GLY A 259 -1.75 -18.07 -11.98
CA GLY A 259 -2.38 -18.07 -13.31
C GLY A 259 -2.45 -16.70 -13.95
N LEU A 260 -3.17 -16.62 -15.06
CA LEU A 260 -3.44 -15.40 -15.80
C LEU A 260 -4.93 -15.03 -15.69
N VAL A 261 -5.22 -13.75 -15.81
CA VAL A 261 -6.58 -13.24 -15.89
C VAL A 261 -6.91 -12.98 -17.36
N ASP A 262 -7.96 -13.63 -17.87
CA ASP A 262 -8.57 -13.20 -19.12
C ASP A 262 -9.50 -12.01 -18.83
N GLN A 263 -8.97 -10.81 -19.09
CA GLN A 263 -9.65 -9.55 -18.77
C GLN A 263 -10.84 -9.25 -19.68
N ASP A 264 -10.90 -9.86 -20.86
CA ASP A 264 -11.98 -9.67 -21.83
C ASP A 264 -13.15 -10.63 -21.52
N ALA A 265 -12.84 -11.88 -21.25
CA ALA A 265 -13.83 -12.91 -20.94
C ALA A 265 -14.19 -12.98 -19.45
N GLY A 266 -13.40 -12.35 -18.58
CA GLY A 266 -13.70 -12.21 -17.16
C GLY A 266 -13.54 -13.49 -16.34
N TYR A 267 -12.50 -14.29 -16.61
CA TYR A 267 -12.21 -15.52 -15.86
C TYR A 267 -10.71 -15.70 -15.58
N LEU A 268 -10.41 -16.56 -14.59
CA LEU A 268 -9.07 -16.95 -14.20
C LEU A 268 -8.62 -18.17 -15.03
N LYS A 269 -7.42 -18.07 -15.63
CA LYS A 269 -6.78 -19.16 -16.38
C LYS A 269 -5.63 -19.72 -15.55
N PRO A 270 -5.77 -20.89 -14.91
CA PRO A 270 -4.70 -21.51 -14.13
C PRO A 270 -3.47 -21.85 -14.99
N LEU A 271 -2.29 -21.68 -14.42
CA LEU A 271 -1.00 -22.06 -15.03
C LEU A 271 -0.28 -23.11 -14.19
N LEU A 272 -0.26 -22.93 -12.88
CA LEU A 272 0.50 -23.76 -11.95
C LEU A 272 -0.26 -23.89 -10.64
N ASP A 273 -0.43 -25.12 -10.18
CA ASP A 273 -0.87 -25.39 -8.82
C ASP A 273 0.33 -25.35 -7.87
N ILE A 274 0.16 -24.72 -6.73
CA ILE A 274 1.17 -24.61 -5.68
C ILE A 274 0.62 -25.23 -4.38
N THR A 275 1.52 -25.76 -3.55
CA THR A 275 1.14 -26.27 -2.24
C THR A 275 0.76 -25.10 -1.32
N PRO A 276 -0.45 -25.04 -0.78
CA PRO A 276 -0.83 -24.00 0.17
C PRO A 276 -0.11 -24.20 1.50
N LEU A 277 0.20 -23.11 2.19
CA LEU A 277 0.74 -23.15 3.53
C LEU A 277 -0.36 -23.45 4.54
N ASN A 278 -0.15 -24.46 5.42
CA ASN A 278 -0.93 -24.62 6.63
C ASN A 278 -0.43 -23.63 7.71
N THR A 279 -1.14 -22.54 7.89
CA THR A 279 -0.77 -21.49 8.86
C THR A 279 -1.11 -21.82 10.30
N HIS A 280 -1.78 -22.97 10.56
CA HIS A 280 -2.34 -23.34 11.88
C HIS A 280 -3.21 -22.24 12.52
N SER A 281 -3.74 -21.34 11.71
CA SER A 281 -4.53 -20.17 12.13
C SER A 281 -5.56 -19.79 11.05
N ASP A 282 -6.38 -18.80 11.35
CA ASP A 282 -7.44 -18.32 10.46
C ASP A 282 -6.95 -17.35 9.38
N TRP A 283 -5.79 -17.59 8.80
CA TRP A 283 -5.30 -16.81 7.66
C TRP A 283 -4.64 -17.71 6.60
N ALA A 284 -4.61 -17.24 5.37
CA ALA A 284 -3.91 -17.90 4.27
C ALA A 284 -2.83 -16.98 3.70
N TRP A 285 -1.66 -17.55 3.46
CA TRP A 285 -0.58 -16.85 2.79
C TRP A 285 -0.83 -16.77 1.28
N ILE A 286 -0.70 -15.59 0.71
CA ILE A 286 -0.83 -15.33 -0.72
C ILE A 286 0.55 -15.01 -1.28
N PRO A 287 1.02 -15.75 -2.28
CA PRO A 287 2.33 -15.50 -2.88
C PRO A 287 2.46 -14.11 -3.48
N PRO A 288 3.53 -13.35 -3.22
CA PRO A 288 3.89 -12.20 -4.01
C PRO A 288 4.35 -12.64 -5.41
N LEU A 289 4.00 -11.84 -6.43
CA LEU A 289 4.41 -12.09 -7.81
C LEU A 289 4.72 -10.79 -8.53
N VAL A 290 5.63 -10.87 -9.53
CA VAL A 290 5.98 -9.75 -10.40
C VAL A 290 6.35 -10.24 -11.80
N TRP A 291 5.93 -9.50 -12.83
CA TRP A 291 6.38 -9.77 -14.19
C TRP A 291 7.81 -9.28 -14.42
N GLY A 292 8.55 -10.06 -15.22
CA GLY A 292 9.81 -9.61 -15.77
C GLY A 292 9.61 -8.45 -16.76
N ALA A 293 10.62 -7.61 -16.87
CA ALA A 293 10.62 -6.50 -17.82
C ALA A 293 10.56 -6.94 -19.29
N ASP A 294 10.84 -8.23 -19.56
CA ASP A 294 10.76 -8.87 -20.89
C ASP A 294 9.34 -9.24 -21.34
N ASN A 295 8.32 -9.15 -20.49
CA ASN A 295 6.95 -9.62 -20.71
C ASN A 295 6.81 -11.15 -20.90
N GLU A 296 7.85 -11.92 -20.61
CA GLU A 296 7.93 -13.36 -20.84
C GLU A 296 8.26 -14.16 -19.60
N SER A 297 8.73 -13.50 -18.56
CA SER A 297 9.05 -14.11 -17.26
C SER A 297 8.08 -13.64 -16.19
N LEU A 298 7.66 -14.55 -15.31
CA LEU A 298 6.87 -14.25 -14.11
C LEU A 298 7.62 -14.80 -12.91
N PHE A 299 8.00 -13.93 -11.98
CA PHE A 299 8.65 -14.28 -10.72
C PHE A 299 7.63 -14.31 -9.62
N PHE A 300 7.71 -15.30 -8.75
CA PHE A 300 6.83 -15.43 -7.58
C PHE A 300 7.51 -16.24 -6.49
N VAL A 301 7.00 -16.13 -5.26
CA VAL A 301 7.42 -16.98 -4.16
C VAL A 301 6.55 -18.24 -4.17
N SER A 302 7.16 -19.42 -4.15
CA SER A 302 6.46 -20.70 -4.04
C SER A 302 6.71 -21.35 -2.68
N HIS A 303 5.69 -21.98 -2.12
CA HIS A 303 5.84 -22.80 -0.93
C HIS A 303 6.54 -24.10 -1.32
N ALA A 304 7.74 -24.32 -0.81
CA ALA A 304 8.60 -25.42 -1.18
C ALA A 304 8.47 -26.61 -0.21
N PRO A 305 8.61 -27.86 -0.66
CA PRO A 305 8.50 -29.01 0.22
C PRO A 305 9.66 -29.11 1.21
N ALA A 306 9.40 -29.64 2.38
CA ALA A 306 10.40 -29.98 3.38
C ALA A 306 10.81 -31.46 3.30
N PRO A 307 11.99 -31.84 3.84
CA PRO A 307 12.34 -33.26 4.06
C PRO A 307 11.36 -33.93 5.02
N ALA A 308 11.11 -35.24 4.78
CA ALA A 308 10.33 -36.02 5.72
C ALA A 308 10.89 -35.97 7.14
N PRO A 309 10.08 -35.95 8.20
CA PRO A 309 8.64 -36.27 8.24
C PRO A 309 7.66 -35.11 8.05
N ILE A 310 8.13 -33.91 7.72
CA ILE A 310 7.30 -32.71 7.59
C ILE A 310 6.42 -32.85 6.31
N THR A 311 5.11 -32.57 6.42
CA THR A 311 4.23 -32.54 5.26
C THR A 311 4.54 -31.32 4.38
N SER A 312 4.16 -31.39 3.10
CA SER A 312 4.42 -30.26 2.19
C SER A 312 3.71 -28.97 2.60
N GLU A 313 2.51 -29.08 3.21
CA GLU A 313 1.72 -27.94 3.68
C GLU A 313 2.26 -27.31 4.97
N GLU A 314 3.08 -28.05 5.73
CA GLU A 314 3.71 -27.59 6.98
C GLU A 314 5.18 -27.19 6.80
N SER A 315 5.67 -27.20 5.57
CA SER A 315 7.04 -26.82 5.26
C SER A 315 7.33 -25.38 5.66
N PRO A 316 8.46 -25.09 6.32
CA PRO A 316 8.85 -23.70 6.60
C PRO A 316 9.57 -23.03 5.42
N TYR A 317 9.75 -23.72 4.28
CA TYR A 317 10.60 -23.26 3.19
C TYR A 317 9.81 -22.61 2.06
N PHE A 318 10.35 -21.53 1.53
CA PHE A 318 9.78 -20.75 0.42
C PHE A 318 10.88 -20.42 -0.58
N ASP A 319 10.64 -20.76 -1.83
CA ASP A 319 11.59 -20.55 -2.93
C ASP A 319 11.17 -19.35 -3.79
N LEU A 320 12.13 -18.58 -4.26
CA LEU A 320 11.88 -17.63 -5.34
C LEU A 320 11.93 -18.37 -6.67
N THR A 321 10.81 -18.42 -7.35
CA THR A 321 10.57 -19.24 -8.55
C THR A 321 10.25 -18.35 -9.74
N ALA A 322 10.64 -18.77 -10.94
CA ALA A 322 10.28 -18.12 -12.18
C ALA A 322 9.56 -19.09 -13.13
N ILE A 323 8.53 -18.57 -13.81
CA ILE A 323 7.91 -19.18 -14.99
C ILE A 323 8.41 -18.44 -16.20
N SER A 324 8.93 -19.18 -17.21
CA SER A 324 9.25 -18.65 -18.52
C SER A 324 8.16 -19.06 -19.52
N PHE A 325 7.46 -18.10 -20.09
CA PHE A 325 6.41 -18.36 -21.07
C PHE A 325 6.95 -18.77 -22.44
N SER A 326 8.20 -18.43 -22.76
CA SER A 326 8.84 -18.81 -24.02
C SER A 326 9.32 -20.25 -24.04
N SER A 327 9.76 -20.78 -22.88
CA SER A 327 10.27 -22.16 -22.75
C SER A 327 9.29 -23.10 -22.04
N GLU A 328 8.17 -22.58 -21.54
CA GLU A 328 7.17 -23.29 -20.70
C GLU A 328 7.80 -23.95 -19.47
N ALA A 329 8.92 -23.39 -18.99
CA ALA A 329 9.65 -23.93 -17.85
C ALA A 329 9.36 -23.18 -16.57
N THR A 330 9.28 -23.92 -15.45
CA THR A 330 9.22 -23.38 -14.09
C THR A 330 10.49 -23.79 -13.36
N VAL A 331 11.21 -22.82 -12.79
CA VAL A 331 12.53 -23.04 -12.15
C VAL A 331 12.59 -22.28 -10.82
N ALA A 332 12.97 -22.97 -9.76
CA ALA A 332 13.36 -22.32 -8.50
C ALA A 332 14.74 -21.66 -8.68
N LEU A 333 14.78 -20.33 -8.67
CA LEU A 333 15.98 -19.53 -8.84
C LEU A 333 16.77 -19.42 -7.54
N VAL A 334 16.06 -19.24 -6.42
CA VAL A 334 16.66 -19.15 -5.08
C VAL A 334 15.88 -20.07 -4.15
N GLN A 335 16.55 -21.09 -3.64
CA GLN A 335 15.98 -21.99 -2.64
C GLN A 335 15.95 -21.32 -1.26
N SER A 336 14.89 -21.58 -0.51
CA SER A 336 14.71 -21.07 0.86
C SER A 336 14.92 -19.56 0.98
N ALA A 337 14.38 -18.81 0.02
CA ALA A 337 14.47 -17.35 0.02
C ALA A 337 13.68 -16.72 1.17
N GLY A 338 12.53 -17.32 1.52
CA GLY A 338 11.65 -16.89 2.61
C GLY A 338 10.28 -16.42 2.13
N MET A 339 9.32 -16.49 3.03
CA MET A 339 7.89 -16.22 2.78
C MET A 339 7.63 -14.84 2.13
N PHE A 340 8.36 -13.82 2.55
CA PHE A 340 8.21 -12.43 2.09
C PHE A 340 9.39 -11.97 1.22
N SER A 341 9.86 -12.82 0.32
CA SER A 341 10.97 -12.48 -0.58
C SER A 341 10.66 -11.35 -1.56
N SER A 342 9.40 -11.05 -1.82
CA SER A 342 8.89 -9.85 -2.53
C SER A 342 9.77 -9.41 -3.70
N PRO A 343 9.83 -10.19 -4.81
CA PRO A 343 10.69 -9.87 -5.94
C PRO A 343 10.25 -8.57 -6.62
N SER A 344 11.22 -7.81 -7.11
CA SER A 344 11.01 -6.66 -7.98
C SER A 344 12.04 -6.62 -9.08
N VAL A 345 11.71 -6.01 -10.21
CA VAL A 345 12.55 -6.06 -11.41
C VAL A 345 13.04 -4.68 -11.82
N SER A 346 14.29 -4.59 -12.27
CA SER A 346 14.84 -3.36 -12.82
C SER A 346 14.26 -3.06 -14.22
N ALA A 347 14.43 -1.83 -14.68
CA ALA A 347 14.19 -1.49 -16.05
C ALA A 347 15.08 -2.34 -16.99
N ILE A 348 14.60 -2.58 -18.21
CA ILE A 348 15.34 -3.34 -19.19
C ILE A 348 16.52 -2.50 -19.73
N ARG A 349 17.67 -3.11 -19.79
CA ARG A 349 18.86 -2.55 -20.43
C ARG A 349 19.18 -3.31 -21.72
N SER A 350 19.57 -2.61 -22.76
CA SER A 350 19.99 -3.21 -24.01
C SER A 350 21.51 -3.22 -24.08
N THR A 351 22.11 -4.40 -24.10
CA THR A 351 23.54 -4.60 -24.32
C THR A 351 23.72 -5.30 -25.67
N GLY A 352 23.89 -4.52 -26.73
CA GLY A 352 23.91 -5.05 -28.10
C GLY A 352 22.52 -5.61 -28.50
N ARG A 353 22.44 -6.92 -28.72
CA ARG A 353 21.18 -7.62 -29.05
C ARG A 353 20.45 -8.20 -27.85
N GLU A 354 21.09 -8.21 -26.70
CA GLU A 354 20.53 -8.79 -25.48
C GLU A 354 19.77 -7.74 -24.67
N LYS A 355 18.62 -8.13 -24.20
CA LYS A 355 17.82 -7.40 -23.22
C LYS A 355 18.07 -8.01 -21.86
N ILE A 356 18.71 -7.27 -20.99
CA ILE A 356 19.02 -7.71 -19.62
C ILE A 356 18.25 -6.87 -18.62
N PHE A 357 17.88 -7.48 -17.51
CA PHE A 357 17.37 -6.83 -16.32
C PHE A 357 17.77 -7.66 -15.09
N GLN A 358 17.72 -7.01 -13.94
CA GLN A 358 18.04 -7.63 -12.65
C GLN A 358 16.77 -7.81 -11.84
N VAL A 359 16.82 -8.76 -10.89
CA VAL A 359 15.77 -9.02 -9.92
C VAL A 359 16.33 -8.72 -8.55
N ALA A 360 15.71 -7.77 -7.84
CA ALA A 360 15.92 -7.58 -6.42
C ALA A 360 14.92 -8.43 -5.65
N TYR A 361 15.35 -8.99 -4.53
CA TYR A 361 14.50 -9.79 -3.65
C TYR A 361 14.98 -9.71 -2.21
N LEU A 362 14.14 -10.14 -1.29
CA LEU A 362 14.47 -10.20 0.11
C LEU A 362 14.80 -11.65 0.51
N GLN A 363 15.99 -11.87 1.09
CA GLN A 363 16.40 -13.14 1.65
C GLN A 363 16.15 -13.17 3.15
N SER A 364 15.38 -14.13 3.64
CA SER A 364 15.16 -14.34 5.08
C SER A 364 16.47 -14.60 5.82
N ILE A 365 16.62 -13.99 6.99
CA ILE A 365 17.76 -14.25 7.89
C ILE A 365 17.55 -15.59 8.62
N PHE A 366 16.31 -15.88 9.03
CA PHE A 366 15.94 -17.14 9.69
C PHE A 366 15.01 -17.92 8.76
N ILE A 367 15.60 -18.82 7.98
CA ILE A 367 14.92 -19.53 6.89
C ILE A 367 13.72 -20.34 7.39
N GLU A 368 13.86 -21.03 8.53
CA GLU A 368 12.81 -21.88 9.11
C GLU A 368 11.73 -21.09 9.89
N GLN A 369 11.90 -19.78 10.03
CA GLN A 369 10.98 -18.85 10.69
C GLN A 369 10.82 -17.60 9.84
N SER A 370 10.67 -17.79 8.54
CA SER A 370 10.65 -16.67 7.60
C SER A 370 9.42 -15.76 7.71
N ASP A 371 8.36 -16.22 8.35
CA ASP A 371 7.15 -15.47 8.68
C ASP A 371 7.39 -14.32 9.69
N THR A 372 8.31 -14.51 10.62
CA THR A 372 8.68 -13.54 11.65
C THR A 372 10.10 -12.99 11.49
N SER A 373 10.82 -13.47 10.49
CA SER A 373 12.21 -13.07 10.22
C SER A 373 12.32 -11.63 9.73
N ARG A 374 13.49 -11.05 9.94
CA ARG A 374 14.02 -9.92 9.18
C ARG A 374 14.69 -10.45 7.92
N TYR A 375 14.87 -9.55 6.98
CA TYR A 375 15.34 -9.89 5.64
C TYR A 375 16.57 -9.07 5.24
N ARG A 376 17.22 -9.51 4.17
CA ARG A 376 18.32 -8.81 3.51
C ARG A 376 17.98 -8.57 2.06
N LEU A 377 18.27 -7.37 1.56
CA LEU A 377 18.15 -7.05 0.16
C LEU A 377 19.25 -7.76 -0.62
N MET A 378 18.83 -8.55 -1.58
CA MET A 378 19.66 -9.27 -2.53
C MET A 378 19.37 -8.77 -3.95
N VAL A 379 20.33 -8.94 -4.84
CA VAL A 379 20.13 -8.74 -6.28
C VAL A 379 20.71 -9.93 -7.03
N MET A 380 20.10 -10.31 -8.15
CA MET A 380 20.55 -11.35 -9.06
C MET A 380 20.22 -10.98 -10.50
N ASP A 381 20.84 -11.67 -11.45
CA ASP A 381 20.41 -11.62 -12.84
C ASP A 381 19.08 -12.38 -13.01
N ARG A 382 18.36 -12.13 -14.10
CA ARG A 382 17.01 -12.70 -14.36
C ARG A 382 16.93 -14.23 -14.30
N ASP A 383 18.07 -14.92 -14.49
CA ASP A 383 18.19 -16.39 -14.49
C ASP A 383 18.63 -16.97 -13.14
N GLY A 384 18.73 -16.13 -12.11
CA GLY A 384 19.19 -16.51 -10.77
C GLY A 384 20.70 -16.46 -10.59
N SER A 385 21.48 -16.21 -11.64
CA SER A 385 22.92 -16.10 -11.54
C SER A 385 23.36 -14.78 -10.90
N ASN A 386 24.65 -14.70 -10.49
CA ASN A 386 25.29 -13.51 -9.93
C ASN A 386 24.55 -12.92 -8.69
N SER A 387 23.88 -13.79 -7.93
CA SER A 387 23.20 -13.37 -6.69
C SER A 387 24.20 -12.83 -5.67
N LYS A 388 23.91 -11.65 -5.11
CA LYS A 388 24.73 -10.99 -4.10
C LYS A 388 23.91 -10.23 -3.06
N LEU A 389 24.42 -10.19 -1.85
CA LEU A 389 23.89 -9.35 -0.77
C LEU A 389 24.23 -7.88 -1.04
N LEU A 390 23.24 -7.01 -0.93
CA LEU A 390 23.41 -5.57 -1.03
C LEU A 390 23.27 -4.86 0.33
N PHE A 391 22.18 -5.13 1.07
CA PHE A 391 21.85 -4.34 2.25
C PHE A 391 20.85 -5.07 3.18
N PRO A 392 20.86 -4.80 4.49
CA PRO A 392 21.98 -4.22 5.24
C PRO A 392 23.15 -5.21 5.35
N PRO A 393 24.34 -4.81 5.87
CA PRO A 393 25.45 -5.70 6.10
C PRO A 393 25.09 -6.90 6.98
N ALA A 394 25.86 -7.99 6.85
CA ALA A 394 25.52 -9.27 7.48
C ALA A 394 25.46 -9.24 9.02
N ASP A 395 26.16 -8.32 9.65
CA ASP A 395 26.24 -8.11 11.10
C ASP A 395 25.18 -7.11 11.63
N SER A 396 24.35 -6.55 10.74
CA SER A 396 23.33 -5.58 11.09
C SER A 396 21.95 -6.23 11.22
N ASN A 397 21.01 -5.52 11.87
CA ASN A 397 19.60 -5.90 11.86
C ASN A 397 19.07 -5.91 10.42
N GLY A 398 18.28 -6.92 10.09
CA GLY A 398 17.63 -7.00 8.78
C GLY A 398 16.53 -5.95 8.59
N ILE A 399 16.05 -5.84 7.36
CA ILE A 399 14.90 -5.00 6.98
C ILE A 399 13.58 -5.75 7.21
N GLU A 400 12.50 -4.99 7.39
CA GLU A 400 11.14 -5.52 7.42
C GLU A 400 10.72 -6.04 6.03
N PRO A 401 9.79 -7.01 5.95
CA PRO A 401 9.17 -7.38 4.69
C PRO A 401 8.61 -6.17 3.93
N GLN A 402 9.05 -6.01 2.68
CA GLN A 402 8.63 -4.94 1.79
C GLN A 402 8.98 -5.29 0.35
N THR A 403 8.45 -4.55 -0.63
CA THR A 403 8.87 -4.67 -2.02
C THR A 403 9.93 -3.61 -2.33
N PRO A 404 11.16 -3.98 -2.70
CA PRO A 404 12.19 -3.01 -3.09
C PRO A 404 11.77 -2.23 -4.34
N ALA A 405 11.98 -0.92 -4.38
CA ALA A 405 11.63 -0.08 -5.52
C ALA A 405 12.88 0.30 -6.34
N TRP A 406 12.90 -0.10 -7.61
CA TRP A 406 13.99 0.23 -8.53
C TRP A 406 13.87 1.65 -9.05
N ALA A 407 15.02 2.31 -9.23
CA ALA A 407 15.09 3.52 -10.04
C ALA A 407 14.63 3.22 -11.49
N PRO A 408 13.85 4.12 -12.13
CA PRO A 408 13.31 3.86 -13.48
C PRO A 408 14.40 3.83 -14.55
N GLN A 409 15.57 4.37 -14.28
CA GLN A 409 16.74 4.35 -15.16
C GLN A 409 18.04 4.53 -14.37
N ALA A 410 19.16 4.09 -14.96
CA ALA A 410 20.48 4.34 -14.41
C ALA A 410 20.84 5.83 -14.46
N LEU A 411 21.61 6.29 -13.49
CA LEU A 411 22.26 7.59 -13.55
C LEU A 411 23.61 7.48 -14.24
N GLU A 412 23.96 8.53 -14.98
CA GLU A 412 25.26 8.62 -15.66
C GLU A 412 26.39 8.64 -14.61
N GLY A 413 27.39 7.78 -14.81
CA GLY A 413 28.56 7.66 -13.92
C GLY A 413 28.38 6.73 -12.71
N GLN A 414 27.23 6.06 -12.56
CA GLN A 414 27.02 5.05 -11.52
C GLN A 414 27.33 3.63 -12.01
N THR A 415 27.65 2.74 -11.07
CA THR A 415 28.02 1.34 -11.36
C THR A 415 26.79 0.45 -11.54
N GLY A 416 25.65 0.83 -10.94
CA GLY A 416 24.38 0.11 -10.97
C GLY A 416 23.17 1.04 -10.98
N ASP A 417 21.97 0.47 -10.95
CA ASP A 417 20.74 1.19 -10.68
C ASP A 417 20.54 1.34 -9.18
N PHE A 418 19.92 2.41 -8.73
CA PHE A 418 19.52 2.51 -7.35
C PHE A 418 18.30 1.63 -7.05
N ILE A 419 18.31 1.05 -5.86
CA ILE A 419 17.16 0.38 -5.25
C ILE A 419 16.80 1.15 -3.97
N ALA A 420 15.55 1.58 -3.87
CA ALA A 420 15.03 2.21 -2.68
C ALA A 420 14.42 1.17 -1.74
N VAL A 421 14.73 1.28 -0.44
CA VAL A 421 14.14 0.46 0.62
C VAL A 421 13.85 1.32 1.85
N VAL A 422 12.91 0.84 2.66
CA VAL A 422 12.65 1.38 4.01
C VAL A 422 13.47 0.58 5.02
N TYR A 423 14.30 1.25 5.78
CA TYR A 423 15.05 0.63 6.87
C TYR A 423 14.98 1.50 8.12
N GLN A 424 14.49 0.93 9.21
CA GLN A 424 14.25 1.63 10.47
C GLN A 424 13.37 2.90 10.30
N GLY A 425 12.32 2.81 9.45
CA GLY A 425 11.43 3.91 9.14
C GLY A 425 12.04 5.02 8.28
N ASN A 426 13.20 4.79 7.66
CA ASN A 426 13.89 5.76 6.83
C ASN A 426 14.11 5.24 5.41
N LEU A 427 14.14 6.16 4.46
CA LEU A 427 14.47 5.87 3.08
C LEU A 427 15.98 5.68 2.92
N TRP A 428 16.36 4.58 2.30
CA TRP A 428 17.72 4.27 1.88
C TRP A 428 17.76 4.01 0.38
N LEU A 429 18.78 4.51 -0.29
CA LEU A 429 19.09 4.22 -1.70
C LEU A 429 20.35 3.37 -1.75
N ILE A 430 20.27 2.23 -2.43
CA ILE A 430 21.33 1.23 -2.52
C ILE A 430 21.76 1.11 -3.98
N ASP A 431 23.04 1.32 -4.29
CA ASP A 431 23.60 1.06 -5.63
C ASP A 431 23.68 -0.45 -5.86
N SER A 432 22.94 -0.95 -6.86
CA SER A 432 22.92 -2.38 -7.19
C SER A 432 24.25 -2.90 -7.75
N GLY A 433 25.12 -2.03 -8.22
CA GLY A 433 26.43 -2.40 -8.77
C GLY A 433 27.48 -2.71 -7.71
N ASN A 434 27.67 -1.84 -6.74
CA ASN A 434 28.70 -1.92 -5.72
C ASN A 434 28.18 -2.15 -4.27
N GLY A 435 26.86 -1.97 -4.04
CA GLY A 435 26.25 -2.12 -2.72
C GLY A 435 26.38 -0.88 -1.81
N ASP A 436 26.86 0.23 -2.32
CA ASP A 436 26.92 1.47 -1.55
C ASP A 436 25.51 1.89 -1.13
N ALA A 437 25.35 2.17 0.17
CA ALA A 437 24.07 2.49 0.78
C ALA A 437 24.04 3.94 1.31
N TYR A 438 23.02 4.67 0.92
CA TYR A 438 22.86 6.09 1.24
C TYR A 438 21.54 6.31 1.98
N GLN A 439 21.62 6.77 3.22
CA GLN A 439 20.45 7.21 3.95
C GLN A 439 19.94 8.53 3.39
N VAL A 440 18.64 8.64 3.16
CA VAL A 440 18.00 9.83 2.56
C VAL A 440 17.12 10.55 3.57
N THR A 441 16.42 9.85 4.46
CA THR A 441 15.59 10.43 5.51
C THR A 441 16.03 9.94 6.89
N GLY A 442 15.61 10.59 7.97
CA GLY A 442 16.01 10.23 9.33
C GLY A 442 14.94 10.50 10.39
N ASP A 443 13.71 10.83 9.96
CA ASP A 443 12.59 11.08 10.86
C ASP A 443 11.94 9.80 11.41
N GLY A 444 12.25 8.63 10.81
CA GLY A 444 11.74 7.34 11.25
C GLY A 444 10.25 7.10 10.99
N LEU A 445 9.60 7.94 10.15
CA LEU A 445 8.16 7.93 9.93
C LEU A 445 7.74 7.34 8.58
N LEU A 446 8.70 6.94 7.75
CA LEU A 446 8.44 6.45 6.41
C LEU A 446 7.96 4.99 6.44
N SER A 447 6.89 4.70 5.70
CA SER A 447 6.26 3.38 5.65
C SER A 447 6.16 2.80 4.25
N GLU A 448 5.92 3.61 3.22
CA GLU A 448 5.73 3.16 1.84
C GLU A 448 6.58 3.96 0.86
N ILE A 449 7.01 3.31 -0.21
CA ILE A 449 7.78 3.93 -1.31
C ILE A 449 7.31 3.39 -2.66
N ASP A 450 7.36 4.22 -3.69
CA ASP A 450 7.32 3.81 -5.08
C ASP A 450 8.16 4.76 -5.94
N TRP A 451 8.78 4.25 -7.00
CA TRP A 451 9.72 4.98 -7.83
C TRP A 451 9.47 4.71 -9.32
N LYS A 452 9.15 5.77 -10.07
CA LYS A 452 8.89 5.71 -11.53
C LYS A 452 9.59 6.84 -12.28
#